data_c28e00fae5ea8774e823aecaf362c6da
#
_entry.id   c28e00fae5ea8774e823aecaf362c6da
#
_cell.length_a   1.000
_cell.length_b   1.000
_cell.length_c   1.000
_cell.angle_alpha   90.00
_cell.angle_beta   90.00
_cell.angle_gamma   90.00
#
_symmetry.space_group_name_H-M   'P 1'
#
loop_
_entity.id
_entity.type
_entity.pdbx_description
1 polymer ?
#
loop_
_entity_poly.entity_id
_entity_poly.type
_entity_poly.pdbx_seq_one_letter_code
_entity_poly.pdbx_strand_id
1 'polypeptide(L)'
;MDVARTAIRKGSRHVTVYSIKEIPAASPKEVEYAKLDGVEFEYLQTAIEIRDEGAIICDVEWTEDGKLVKKEETARLVPADSIIISISQGPQDRIVNRDKELQVDDRGLLKTDANGETTMPGIFASGDVVTGAKTVVEAVKYSKMIADAMDEYVKTHYE
;
A
#
# COMPACT_ATOMS: atom_id res chain seq x y z
N MET A 1 -3.12 -5.13 -9.58
CA MET A 1 -3.55 -5.61 -10.90
C MET A 1 -2.87 -6.91 -11.30
N ASP A 2 -1.59 -7.10 -11.04
CA ASP A 2 -0.83 -8.29 -11.46
C ASP A 2 -1.40 -9.61 -10.95
N VAL A 3 -1.88 -9.64 -9.70
CA VAL A 3 -2.51 -10.83 -9.10
C VAL A 3 -3.75 -11.24 -9.89
N ALA A 4 -4.66 -10.30 -10.17
CA ALA A 4 -5.90 -10.57 -10.89
C ALA A 4 -5.62 -11.05 -12.33
N ARG A 5 -4.73 -10.35 -13.03
CA ARG A 5 -4.30 -10.74 -14.39
C ARG A 5 -3.62 -12.11 -14.42
N THR A 6 -2.79 -12.39 -13.40
CA THR A 6 -2.14 -13.70 -13.28
C THR A 6 -3.16 -14.81 -13.04
N ALA A 7 -4.19 -14.59 -12.22
CA ALA A 7 -5.25 -15.56 -12.00
C ALA A 7 -5.97 -15.92 -13.31
N ILE A 8 -6.39 -14.92 -14.10
CA ILE A 8 -6.98 -15.16 -15.44
C ILE A 8 -6.03 -16.00 -16.33
N ARG A 9 -4.77 -15.60 -16.41
CA ARG A 9 -3.76 -16.31 -17.25
C ARG A 9 -3.44 -17.72 -16.77
N LYS A 10 -3.69 -18.02 -15.49
CA LYS A 10 -3.56 -19.36 -14.91
C LYS A 10 -4.83 -20.20 -15.03
N GLY A 11 -5.88 -19.66 -15.65
CA GLY A 11 -7.08 -20.41 -16.00
C GLY A 11 -8.28 -20.19 -15.08
N SER A 12 -8.24 -19.20 -14.19
CA SER A 12 -9.43 -18.77 -13.46
C SER A 12 -10.47 -18.24 -14.44
N ARG A 13 -11.71 -18.73 -14.34
CA ARG A 13 -12.79 -18.38 -15.29
C ARG A 13 -13.37 -17.00 -15.00
N HIS A 14 -13.51 -16.66 -13.72
CA HIS A 14 -14.05 -15.40 -13.24
C HIS A 14 -13.11 -14.85 -12.20
N VAL A 15 -12.70 -13.60 -12.38
CA VAL A 15 -11.87 -12.87 -11.42
C VAL A 15 -12.47 -11.50 -11.22
N THR A 16 -12.92 -11.22 -10.02
CA THR A 16 -13.50 -9.94 -9.63
C THR A 16 -12.61 -9.23 -8.62
N VAL A 17 -12.28 -7.98 -8.88
CA VAL A 17 -11.54 -7.09 -7.97
C VAL A 17 -12.53 -6.19 -7.25
N TYR A 18 -12.58 -6.30 -5.93
CA TYR A 18 -13.34 -5.41 -5.06
C TYR A 18 -12.46 -4.26 -4.60
N SER A 19 -12.92 -3.03 -4.76
CA SER A 19 -12.20 -1.81 -4.39
C SER A 19 -13.04 -0.92 -3.49
N ILE A 20 -12.45 -0.42 -2.40
CA ILE A 20 -13.08 0.59 -1.53
C ILE A 20 -13.14 1.99 -2.13
N LYS A 21 -12.61 2.18 -3.33
CA LYS A 21 -12.58 3.45 -4.07
C LYS A 21 -13.18 3.28 -5.45
N GLU A 22 -13.76 4.34 -5.99
CA GLU A 22 -14.21 4.40 -7.39
C GLU A 22 -13.05 4.28 -8.39
N ILE A 23 -11.88 4.80 -7.99
CA ILE A 23 -10.65 4.68 -8.76
C ILE A 23 -9.69 3.81 -7.96
N PRO A 24 -9.34 2.61 -8.43
CA PRO A 24 -8.38 1.74 -7.76
C PRO A 24 -7.01 2.43 -7.57
N ALA A 25 -6.29 2.06 -6.52
CA ALA A 25 -4.93 2.52 -6.27
C ALA A 25 -3.91 1.83 -7.20
N ALA A 26 -4.17 1.88 -8.50
CA ALA A 26 -3.32 1.35 -9.57
C ALA A 26 -3.29 2.35 -10.72
N SER A 27 -2.29 2.27 -11.61
CA SER A 27 -2.26 3.14 -12.77
C SER A 27 -3.48 2.86 -13.68
N PRO A 28 -4.05 3.90 -14.33
CA PRO A 28 -5.17 3.70 -15.26
C PRO A 28 -4.88 2.65 -16.33
N LYS A 29 -3.64 2.58 -16.79
CA LYS A 29 -3.17 1.63 -17.78
C LYS A 29 -3.19 0.18 -17.29
N GLU A 30 -2.82 -0.05 -16.04
CA GLU A 30 -2.88 -1.39 -15.43
C GLU A 30 -4.32 -1.85 -15.24
N VAL A 31 -5.23 -0.94 -14.88
CA VAL A 31 -6.68 -1.23 -14.79
C VAL A 31 -7.24 -1.57 -16.16
N GLU A 32 -6.89 -0.80 -17.18
CA GLU A 32 -7.29 -1.07 -18.56
C GLU A 32 -6.83 -2.46 -19.03
N TYR A 33 -5.56 -2.79 -18.82
CA TYR A 33 -5.04 -4.12 -19.18
C TYR A 33 -5.71 -5.25 -18.39
N ALA A 34 -6.05 -5.04 -17.14
CA ALA A 34 -6.77 -6.04 -16.37
C ALA A 34 -8.18 -6.27 -16.92
N LYS A 35 -8.89 -5.21 -17.33
CA LYS A 35 -10.19 -5.30 -18.01
C LYS A 35 -10.08 -6.04 -19.35
N LEU A 36 -9.05 -5.75 -20.13
CA LEU A 36 -8.79 -6.45 -21.40
C LEU A 36 -8.48 -7.94 -21.21
N ASP A 37 -7.82 -8.32 -20.11
CA ASP A 37 -7.58 -9.71 -19.74
C ASP A 37 -8.86 -10.41 -19.20
N GLY A 38 -9.98 -9.69 -19.01
CA GLY A 38 -11.25 -10.25 -18.55
C GLY A 38 -11.50 -10.13 -17.04
N VAL A 39 -10.76 -9.28 -16.34
CA VAL A 39 -10.99 -9.01 -14.90
C VAL A 39 -12.20 -8.08 -14.74
N GLU A 40 -13.13 -8.47 -13.88
CA GLU A 40 -14.26 -7.66 -13.46
C GLU A 40 -13.91 -6.77 -12.27
N PHE A 41 -14.59 -5.63 -12.14
CA PHE A 41 -14.34 -4.66 -11.07
C PHE A 41 -15.64 -4.25 -10.40
N GLU A 42 -15.66 -4.38 -9.08
CA GLU A 42 -16.69 -3.86 -8.19
C GLU A 42 -16.10 -2.77 -7.31
N TYR A 43 -16.72 -1.60 -7.35
CA TYR A 43 -16.21 -0.41 -6.68
C TYR A 43 -17.04 -0.08 -5.44
N LEU A 44 -16.43 0.66 -4.50
CA LEU A 44 -17.05 1.06 -3.25
C LEU A 44 -17.59 -0.12 -2.46
N GLN A 45 -16.86 -1.23 -2.48
CA GLN A 45 -17.19 -2.46 -1.78
C GLN A 45 -15.99 -3.05 -1.05
N THR A 46 -16.25 -3.76 0.04
CA THR A 46 -15.22 -4.44 0.83
C THR A 46 -15.72 -5.76 1.40
N ALA A 47 -14.79 -6.69 1.60
CA ALA A 47 -15.07 -7.87 2.39
C ALA A 47 -15.08 -7.52 3.89
N ILE A 48 -16.08 -8.01 4.61
CA ILE A 48 -16.19 -7.89 6.07
C ILE A 48 -15.98 -9.22 6.78
N GLU A 49 -16.18 -10.33 6.08
CA GLU A 49 -15.98 -11.68 6.60
C GLU A 49 -15.56 -12.62 5.46
N ILE A 50 -14.71 -13.60 5.76
CA ILE A 50 -14.34 -14.68 4.85
C ILE A 50 -14.89 -15.98 5.41
N ARG A 51 -15.59 -16.76 4.57
CA ARG A 51 -16.19 -18.05 4.87
C ARG A 51 -15.70 -19.11 3.89
N ASP A 52 -15.98 -20.37 4.18
CA ASP A 52 -15.62 -21.49 3.30
C ASP A 52 -16.31 -21.39 1.93
N GLU A 53 -17.52 -20.82 1.88
CA GLU A 53 -18.30 -20.66 0.65
C GLU A 53 -17.93 -19.40 -0.15
N GLY A 54 -17.14 -18.48 0.41
CA GLY A 54 -16.80 -17.20 -0.24
C GLY A 54 -16.57 -16.06 0.75
N ALA A 55 -16.89 -14.84 0.34
CA ALA A 55 -16.77 -13.65 1.17
C ALA A 55 -18.11 -12.96 1.40
N ILE A 56 -18.31 -12.42 2.61
CA ILE A 56 -19.37 -11.45 2.86
C ILE A 56 -18.87 -10.08 2.45
N ILE A 57 -19.48 -9.50 1.43
CA ILE A 57 -19.15 -8.20 0.86
C ILE A 57 -20.25 -7.21 1.25
N CYS A 58 -19.86 -6.00 1.63
CA CYS A 58 -20.79 -4.88 1.80
C CYS A 58 -20.32 -3.65 1.03
N ASP A 59 -21.25 -2.72 0.81
CA ASP A 59 -20.95 -1.43 0.23
C ASP A 59 -20.24 -0.55 1.26
N VAL A 60 -19.45 0.40 0.74
CA VAL A 60 -18.77 1.40 1.57
C VAL A 60 -18.99 2.80 1.02
N GLU A 61 -18.87 3.76 1.91
CA GLU A 61 -18.96 5.17 1.60
C GLU A 61 -17.79 5.93 2.27
N TRP A 62 -17.24 6.92 1.58
CA TRP A 62 -16.27 7.83 2.16
C TRP A 62 -16.97 9.10 2.64
N THR A 63 -16.80 9.44 3.91
CA THR A 63 -17.33 10.68 4.48
C THR A 63 -16.49 11.87 4.04
N GLU A 64 -17.00 13.09 4.20
CA GLU A 64 -16.29 14.33 3.86
C GLU A 64 -14.97 14.50 4.64
N ASP A 65 -14.90 13.97 5.86
CA ASP A 65 -13.68 13.95 6.69
C ASP A 65 -12.72 12.78 6.36
N GLY A 66 -12.96 12.06 5.27
CA GLY A 66 -12.07 11.02 4.74
C GLY A 66 -12.11 9.69 5.49
N LYS A 67 -13.17 9.42 6.26
CA LYS A 67 -13.35 8.13 6.92
C LYS A 67 -14.16 7.17 6.07
N LEU A 68 -13.78 5.90 6.11
CA LEU A 68 -14.53 4.82 5.44
C LEU A 68 -15.63 4.30 6.36
N VAL A 69 -16.86 4.35 5.88
CA VAL A 69 -18.04 3.80 6.54
C VAL A 69 -18.50 2.56 5.79
N LYS A 70 -18.68 1.45 6.51
CA LYS A 70 -19.22 0.21 5.96
C LYS A 70 -20.73 0.20 6.13
N LYS A 71 -21.45 -0.10 5.06
CA LYS A 71 -22.91 -0.26 5.04
C LYS A 71 -23.26 -1.73 5.27
N GLU A 72 -23.17 -2.18 6.52
CA GLU A 72 -23.33 -3.60 6.86
C GLU A 72 -24.74 -4.15 6.50
N GLU A 73 -25.73 -3.29 6.40
CA GLU A 73 -27.08 -3.62 5.92
C GLU A 73 -27.13 -4.08 4.46
N THR A 74 -26.09 -3.77 3.68
CA THR A 74 -25.94 -4.24 2.28
C THR A 74 -25.16 -5.55 2.17
N ALA A 75 -24.79 -6.16 3.32
CA ALA A 75 -23.94 -7.33 3.36
C ALA A 75 -24.57 -8.52 2.61
N ARG A 76 -23.78 -9.15 1.73
CA ARG A 76 -24.21 -10.32 0.96
C ARG A 76 -23.07 -11.31 0.80
N LEU A 77 -23.41 -12.59 0.74
CA LEU A 77 -22.44 -13.63 0.39
C LEU A 77 -22.15 -13.58 -1.11
N VAL A 78 -20.87 -13.50 -1.43
CA VAL A 78 -20.34 -13.68 -2.79
C VAL A 78 -19.57 -14.98 -2.81
N PRO A 79 -20.07 -16.02 -3.51
CA PRO A 79 -19.37 -17.29 -3.62
C PRO A 79 -18.01 -17.14 -4.32
N ALA A 80 -17.00 -17.81 -3.79
CA ALA A 80 -15.66 -17.80 -4.39
C ALA A 80 -14.87 -19.05 -3.98
N ASP A 81 -14.16 -19.64 -4.95
CA ASP A 81 -13.27 -20.78 -4.72
C ASP A 81 -11.94 -20.34 -4.07
N SER A 82 -11.55 -19.09 -4.31
CA SER A 82 -10.30 -18.52 -3.79
C SER A 82 -10.43 -17.01 -3.57
N ILE A 83 -9.88 -16.54 -2.45
CA ILE A 83 -9.87 -15.13 -2.08
C ILE A 83 -8.43 -14.69 -1.86
N ILE A 84 -8.02 -13.61 -2.52
CA ILE A 84 -6.67 -13.06 -2.41
C ILE A 84 -6.75 -11.64 -1.88
N ILE A 85 -6.16 -11.40 -0.72
CA ILE A 85 -6.09 -10.08 -0.10
C ILE A 85 -4.89 -9.34 -0.69
N SER A 86 -5.16 -8.26 -1.45
CA SER A 86 -4.16 -7.44 -2.14
C SER A 86 -4.33 -5.96 -1.80
N ILE A 87 -4.36 -5.64 -0.49
CA ILE A 87 -4.65 -4.30 0.06
C ILE A 87 -3.40 -3.52 0.44
N SER A 88 -2.22 -3.87 -0.12
CA SER A 88 -0.92 -3.33 0.26
C SER A 88 -0.43 -3.83 1.64
N GLN A 89 0.69 -3.31 2.08
CA GLN A 89 1.29 -3.64 3.38
C GLN A 89 1.58 -2.36 4.15
N GLY A 90 1.48 -2.43 5.45
CA GLY A 90 1.88 -1.36 6.35
C GLY A 90 3.34 -1.50 6.79
N PRO A 91 3.93 -0.45 7.34
CA PRO A 91 5.25 -0.49 7.94
C PRO A 91 5.32 -1.51 9.07
N GLN A 92 6.47 -2.18 9.19
CA GLN A 92 6.77 -2.98 10.39
C GLN A 92 7.47 -2.09 11.42
N ASP A 93 6.92 -2.05 12.60
CA ASP A 93 7.36 -1.17 13.71
C ASP A 93 8.48 -1.76 14.59
N ARG A 94 9.03 -2.93 14.24
CA ARG A 94 10.01 -3.67 15.07
C ARG A 94 11.26 -2.86 15.41
N ILE A 95 11.78 -2.07 14.48
CA ILE A 95 12.96 -1.22 14.69
C ILE A 95 12.60 -0.05 15.57
N VAL A 96 11.53 0.64 15.25
CA VAL A 96 11.05 1.84 15.94
C VAL A 96 10.61 1.55 17.38
N ASN A 97 9.99 0.38 17.62
CA ASN A 97 9.60 -0.04 18.97
C ASN A 97 10.79 -0.36 19.89
N ARG A 98 11.96 -0.68 19.31
CA ARG A 98 13.18 -0.94 20.09
C ARG A 98 13.95 0.32 20.40
N ASP A 99 13.82 1.34 19.56
CA ASP A 99 14.54 2.59 19.69
C ASP A 99 13.56 3.77 19.70
N LYS A 100 13.37 4.36 20.86
CA LYS A 100 12.43 5.48 21.08
C LYS A 100 12.90 6.80 20.47
N GLU A 101 14.15 6.91 20.06
CA GLU A 101 14.70 8.10 19.43
C GLU A 101 14.32 8.20 17.96
N LEU A 102 14.05 7.06 17.31
CA LEU A 102 13.50 7.00 15.95
C LEU A 102 12.00 7.31 15.95
N GLN A 103 11.63 8.49 15.49
CA GLN A 103 10.22 8.90 15.39
C GLN A 103 9.60 8.51 14.04
N VAL A 104 8.30 8.26 14.10
CA VAL A 104 7.46 7.98 12.92
C VAL A 104 6.32 8.99 12.80
N ASP A 105 5.75 9.08 11.61
CA ASP A 105 4.51 9.81 11.34
C ASP A 105 3.28 8.95 11.73
N ASP A 106 2.07 9.51 11.55
CA ASP A 106 0.81 8.87 11.89
C ASP A 106 0.54 7.58 11.05
N ARG A 107 1.30 7.38 9.97
CA ARG A 107 1.25 6.18 9.11
C ARG A 107 2.29 5.13 9.51
N GLY A 108 3.12 5.41 10.51
CA GLY A 108 4.22 4.55 10.94
C GLY A 108 5.48 4.64 10.07
N LEU A 109 5.61 5.68 9.23
CA LEU A 109 6.78 5.92 8.38
C LEU A 109 7.82 6.76 9.14
N LEU A 110 9.12 6.46 8.93
CA LEU A 110 10.20 7.21 9.58
C LEU A 110 10.16 8.70 9.19
N LYS A 111 10.26 9.56 10.20
CA LYS A 111 10.43 10.99 9.99
C LYS A 111 11.88 11.29 9.65
N THR A 112 12.08 12.05 8.56
CA THR A 112 13.39 12.53 8.12
C THR A 112 13.32 14.02 7.81
N ASP A 113 14.46 14.67 7.83
CA ASP A 113 14.63 16.01 7.26
C ASP A 113 14.72 15.96 5.72
N ALA A 114 14.99 17.10 5.09
CA ALA A 114 15.14 17.20 3.64
C ALA A 114 16.36 16.43 3.08
N ASN A 115 17.35 16.15 3.92
CA ASN A 115 18.57 15.41 3.58
C ASN A 115 18.44 13.90 3.87
N GLY A 116 17.29 13.46 4.38
CA GLY A 116 17.04 12.07 4.72
C GLY A 116 17.60 11.64 6.07
N GLU A 117 18.14 12.57 6.89
CA GLU A 117 18.54 12.27 8.26
C GLU A 117 17.30 12.07 9.13
N THR A 118 17.31 11.00 9.92
CA THR A 118 16.21 10.68 10.82
C THR A 118 16.27 11.56 12.08
N THR A 119 15.38 11.31 13.04
CA THR A 119 15.44 11.97 14.36
C THR A 119 16.63 11.54 15.22
N MET A 120 17.37 10.51 14.80
CA MET A 120 18.65 10.10 15.40
C MET A 120 19.81 10.61 14.53
N PRO A 121 20.73 11.42 15.11
CA PRO A 121 21.88 11.94 14.37
C PRO A 121 22.74 10.82 13.75
N GLY A 122 23.12 11.00 12.48
CA GLY A 122 23.93 10.04 11.74
C GLY A 122 23.16 8.82 11.22
N ILE A 123 21.87 8.73 11.43
CA ILE A 123 20.98 7.71 10.90
C ILE A 123 20.14 8.29 9.76
N PHE A 124 20.31 7.76 8.56
CA PHE A 124 19.61 8.20 7.35
C PHE A 124 18.63 7.14 6.87
N ALA A 125 17.53 7.57 6.25
CA ALA A 125 16.51 6.69 5.71
C ALA A 125 15.97 7.19 4.36
N SER A 126 15.62 6.25 3.48
CA SER A 126 15.09 6.54 2.14
C SER A 126 14.12 5.46 1.66
N GLY A 127 13.40 5.76 0.59
CA GLY A 127 12.46 4.84 -0.05
C GLY A 127 11.19 4.60 0.76
N ASP A 128 10.62 3.42 0.66
CA ASP A 128 9.30 3.10 1.18
C ASP A 128 9.16 3.29 2.70
N VAL A 129 10.24 3.17 3.45
CA VAL A 129 10.24 3.37 4.90
C VAL A 129 9.99 4.84 5.30
N VAL A 130 10.21 5.78 4.37
CA VAL A 130 9.99 7.24 4.57
C VAL A 130 8.75 7.71 3.81
N THR A 131 8.58 7.28 2.55
CA THR A 131 7.56 7.83 1.65
C THR A 131 6.29 6.99 1.58
N GLY A 132 6.29 5.79 2.14
CA GLY A 132 5.32 4.74 1.86
C GLY A 132 5.64 4.05 0.53
N ALA A 133 4.87 3.00 0.20
CA ALA A 133 5.09 2.21 -1.01
C ALA A 133 5.00 3.07 -2.29
N LYS A 134 6.12 3.12 -3.03
CA LYS A 134 6.28 3.84 -4.29
C LYS A 134 7.07 3.01 -5.30
N THR A 135 7.55 3.67 -6.36
CA THR A 135 8.31 3.00 -7.42
C THR A 135 9.79 2.84 -7.05
N VAL A 136 10.42 1.79 -7.61
CA VAL A 136 11.87 1.59 -7.50
C VAL A 136 12.65 2.80 -8.01
N VAL A 137 12.17 3.46 -9.06
CA VAL A 137 12.81 4.66 -9.64
C VAL A 137 12.85 5.80 -8.62
N GLU A 138 11.78 6.03 -7.89
CA GLU A 138 11.73 7.04 -6.83
C GLU A 138 12.66 6.67 -5.67
N ALA A 139 12.65 5.41 -5.23
CA ALA A 139 13.55 4.95 -4.18
C ALA A 139 15.02 5.17 -4.55
N VAL A 140 15.44 4.80 -5.76
CA VAL A 140 16.81 5.03 -6.27
C VAL A 140 17.14 6.51 -6.36
N LYS A 141 16.21 7.34 -6.85
CA LYS A 141 16.42 8.79 -6.94
C LYS A 141 16.71 9.41 -5.57
N TYR A 142 15.87 9.12 -4.58
CA TYR A 142 16.04 9.66 -3.23
C TYR A 142 17.29 9.11 -2.55
N SER A 143 17.60 7.82 -2.73
CA SER A 143 18.81 7.22 -2.15
C SER A 143 20.09 7.87 -2.65
N LYS A 144 20.17 8.29 -3.92
CA LYS A 144 21.32 9.03 -4.45
C LYS A 144 21.51 10.39 -3.77
N MET A 145 20.42 11.14 -3.58
CA MET A 145 20.47 12.43 -2.89
C MET A 145 20.94 12.27 -1.44
N ILE A 146 20.45 11.23 -0.76
CA ILE A 146 20.80 10.96 0.63
C ILE A 146 22.24 10.48 0.75
N ALA A 147 22.75 9.73 -0.21
CA ALA A 147 24.16 9.32 -0.22
C ALA A 147 25.11 10.53 -0.22
N ASP A 148 24.79 11.58 -0.98
CA ASP A 148 25.56 12.83 -0.98
C ASP A 148 25.49 13.52 0.39
N ALA A 149 24.30 13.53 1.03
CA ALA A 149 24.12 14.09 2.37
C ALA A 149 24.88 13.30 3.45
N MET A 150 24.91 11.96 3.34
CA MET A 150 25.70 11.10 4.24
C MET A 150 27.22 11.39 4.12
N ASP A 151 27.73 11.56 2.90
CA ASP A 151 29.14 11.90 2.65
C ASP A 151 29.51 13.25 3.29
N GLU A 152 28.65 14.24 3.14
CA GLU A 152 28.83 15.56 3.73
C GLU A 152 28.75 15.52 5.27
N TYR A 153 27.84 14.71 5.83
CA TYR A 153 27.74 14.48 7.28
C TYR A 153 29.06 13.89 7.83
N VAL A 154 29.62 12.88 7.18
CA VAL A 154 30.88 12.23 7.59
C VAL A 154 32.03 13.24 7.57
N LYS A 155 32.19 14.03 6.51
CA LYS A 155 33.21 15.06 6.40
C LYS A 155 33.12 16.11 7.50
N THR A 156 31.89 16.50 7.86
CA THR A 156 31.66 17.55 8.86
C THR A 156 31.90 17.09 10.29
N HIS A 157 31.68 15.79 10.59
CA HIS A 157 31.70 15.27 11.95
C HIS A 157 32.92 14.43 12.30
N TYR A 158 33.65 13.95 11.31
CA TYR A 158 34.75 12.98 11.51
C TYR A 158 36.06 13.37 10.79
N GLU A 159 36.11 14.41 9.96
CA GLU A 159 37.29 15.04 9.37
C GLU A 159 37.55 16.42 10.00
#